data_9b6e8263a4f8127bb33f91093ae105ba
#
_entry.id   9b6e8263a4f8127bb33f91093ae105ba
#
_cell.length_a   1.000
_cell.length_b   1.000
_cell.length_c   1.000
_cell.angle_alpha   90.00
_cell.angle_beta   90.00
_cell.angle_gamma   90.00
#
_symmetry.space_group_name_H-M   'P 1'
#
loop_
_entity.id
_entity.type
_entity.pdbx_description
1 polymer ?
#
loop_
_entity_poly.entity_id
_entity_poly.type
_entity_poly.pdbx_seq_one_letter_code
_entity_poly.pdbx_strand_id
1 'polypeptide(L)'
;MKTSDFNYQLPEELIAQTPLERRDGSRLMTLDRNTGAWEHHHFYELPDFLNPGDCLILNDSRVLPARLLGQRLPGGGACEVLLLIDRGEKTWECLVRPGRHMREGAKLSFGNGELTAEVTKVLPDGNRLVRFDYEGIFLEILEHLGKMPLPPYIKEELQDQERYQ
;
A
#
# COMPACT_ATOMS: atom_id res chain seq x y z
N MET A 1 5.50 29.07 -1.01
CA MET A 1 4.97 28.14 0.00
C MET A 1 6.09 27.24 0.45
N LYS A 2 6.35 27.10 1.75
CA LYS A 2 7.38 26.23 2.32
C LYS A 2 6.70 24.97 2.87
N THR A 3 7.40 23.85 2.91
CA THR A 3 6.86 22.61 3.50
C THR A 3 6.43 22.82 4.96
N SER A 4 7.14 23.70 5.71
CA SER A 4 6.78 24.06 7.07
C SER A 4 5.41 24.73 7.21
N ASP A 5 4.87 25.33 6.15
CA ASP A 5 3.57 26.00 6.17
C ASP A 5 2.41 24.99 6.29
N PHE A 6 2.71 23.69 6.05
CA PHE A 6 1.78 22.57 6.17
C PHE A 6 1.99 21.73 7.44
N ASN A 7 2.92 22.16 8.32
CA ASN A 7 3.19 21.44 9.55
C ASN A 7 2.22 21.88 10.65
N TYR A 8 1.47 20.94 11.18
CA TYR A 8 0.53 21.14 12.30
C TYR A 8 0.54 19.93 13.22
N GLN A 9 0.06 20.11 14.45
CA GLN A 9 -0.13 19.00 15.37
C GLN A 9 -1.39 18.22 14.98
N LEU A 10 -1.21 16.94 14.62
CA LEU A 10 -2.29 16.02 14.37
C LEU A 10 -2.36 15.01 15.52
N PRO A 11 -3.38 15.10 16.41
CA PRO A 11 -3.59 14.10 17.47
C PRO A 11 -3.86 12.71 16.87
N GLU A 12 -3.23 11.66 17.43
CA GLU A 12 -3.36 10.29 16.91
C GLU A 12 -4.82 9.80 16.89
N GLU A 13 -5.62 10.22 17.87
CA GLU A 13 -7.05 9.86 17.97
C GLU A 13 -7.93 10.41 16.83
N LEU A 14 -7.43 11.39 16.08
CA LEU A 14 -8.12 11.91 14.89
C LEU A 14 -7.81 11.12 13.62
N ILE A 15 -6.88 10.16 13.68
CA ILE A 15 -6.55 9.28 12.57
C ILE A 15 -7.42 8.04 12.66
N ALA A 16 -8.45 7.94 11.80
CA ALA A 16 -9.30 6.77 11.74
C ALA A 16 -8.48 5.50 11.43
N GLN A 17 -8.64 4.45 12.23
CA GLN A 17 -7.93 3.18 12.07
C GLN A 17 -8.72 2.19 11.20
N THR A 18 -10.03 2.32 11.15
CA THR A 18 -10.92 1.48 10.35
C THR A 18 -11.83 2.35 9.48
N PRO A 19 -12.19 1.91 8.28
CA PRO A 19 -13.19 2.60 7.47
C PRO A 19 -14.58 2.53 8.11
N LEU A 20 -15.44 3.51 7.82
CA LEU A 20 -16.84 3.46 8.21
C LEU A 20 -17.53 2.26 7.57
N GLU A 21 -18.56 1.70 8.22
CA GLU A 21 -19.35 0.60 7.66
C GLU A 21 -19.91 0.97 6.29
N ARG A 22 -20.56 2.14 6.19
CA ARG A 22 -20.94 2.76 4.91
C ARG A 22 -19.84 3.69 4.44
N ARG A 23 -19.21 3.40 3.30
CA ARG A 23 -18.11 4.22 2.75
C ARG A 23 -18.54 5.65 2.43
N ASP A 24 -19.74 5.81 1.90
CA ASP A 24 -20.33 7.09 1.53
C ASP A 24 -20.76 7.95 2.73
N GLY A 25 -20.79 7.38 3.94
CA GLY A 25 -21.00 8.11 5.18
C GLY A 25 -19.80 8.95 5.66
N SER A 26 -18.68 8.91 4.96
CA SER A 26 -17.50 9.73 5.29
C SER A 26 -17.81 11.21 5.21
N ARG A 27 -17.16 12.02 6.05
CA ARG A 27 -17.29 13.47 6.00
C ARG A 27 -16.69 14.02 4.70
N LEU A 28 -17.41 14.96 4.09
CA LEU A 28 -16.98 15.73 2.93
C LEU A 28 -16.83 17.20 3.35
N MET A 29 -15.72 17.82 3.01
CA MET A 29 -15.55 19.27 3.13
C MET A 29 -15.61 19.88 1.73
N THR A 30 -16.51 20.84 1.54
CA THR A 30 -16.54 21.66 0.33
C THR A 30 -15.81 22.97 0.57
N LEU A 31 -15.12 23.45 -0.45
CA LEU A 31 -14.36 24.71 -0.42
C LEU A 31 -14.72 25.53 -1.68
N ASP A 32 -15.32 26.69 -1.49
CA ASP A 32 -15.53 27.63 -2.57
C ASP A 32 -14.19 28.29 -2.96
N ARG A 33 -13.79 28.09 -4.20
CA ARG A 33 -12.48 28.56 -4.69
C ARG A 33 -12.38 30.09 -4.74
N ASN A 34 -13.51 30.80 -4.93
CA ASN A 34 -13.51 32.24 -5.11
C ASN A 34 -13.57 33.01 -3.79
N THR A 35 -14.37 32.49 -2.85
CA THR A 35 -14.59 33.15 -1.55
C THR A 35 -13.69 32.59 -0.45
N GLY A 36 -13.19 31.35 -0.60
CA GLY A 36 -12.51 30.62 0.46
C GLY A 36 -13.44 30.08 1.55
N ALA A 37 -14.76 30.23 1.40
CA ALA A 37 -15.73 29.68 2.32
C ALA A 37 -15.72 28.14 2.25
N TRP A 38 -15.89 27.51 3.39
CA TRP A 38 -15.93 26.05 3.48
C TRP A 38 -17.12 25.60 4.32
N GLU A 39 -17.65 24.39 3.98
CA GLU A 39 -18.77 23.77 4.66
C GLU A 39 -18.51 22.27 4.86
N HIS A 40 -19.21 21.68 5.84
CA HIS A 40 -19.15 20.25 6.12
C HIS A 40 -20.39 19.53 5.64
N HIS A 41 -20.18 18.41 4.93
CA HIS A 41 -21.20 17.55 4.36
C HIS A 41 -20.82 16.08 4.61
N HIS A 42 -21.60 15.16 4.04
CA HIS A 42 -21.23 13.75 3.92
C HIS A 42 -21.01 13.39 2.45
N PHE A 43 -20.21 12.37 2.22
CA PHE A 43 -19.82 12.00 0.87
C PHE A 43 -21.01 11.57 -0.02
N TYR A 44 -22.07 11.00 0.58
CA TYR A 44 -23.30 10.66 -0.15
C TYR A 44 -24.05 11.90 -0.71
N GLU A 45 -23.73 13.11 -0.24
CA GLU A 45 -24.26 14.37 -0.75
C GLU A 45 -23.49 14.89 -1.98
N LEU A 46 -22.39 14.22 -2.37
CA LEU A 46 -21.56 14.63 -3.52
C LEU A 46 -22.38 14.90 -4.81
N PRO A 47 -23.40 14.11 -5.17
CA PRO A 47 -24.21 14.37 -6.35
C PRO A 47 -24.88 15.75 -6.36
N ASP A 48 -25.17 16.33 -5.21
CA ASP A 48 -25.84 17.64 -5.08
C ASP A 48 -24.93 18.80 -5.51
N PHE A 49 -23.62 18.55 -5.59
CA PHE A 49 -22.60 19.52 -6.03
C PHE A 49 -22.26 19.39 -7.52
N LEU A 50 -22.87 18.43 -8.24
CA LEU A 50 -22.60 18.16 -9.64
C LEU A 50 -23.75 18.68 -10.51
N ASN A 51 -23.44 19.26 -11.68
CA ASN A 51 -24.40 19.75 -12.64
C ASN A 51 -24.50 18.80 -13.84
N PRO A 52 -25.63 18.81 -14.55
CA PRO A 52 -25.73 18.10 -15.81
C PRO A 52 -24.63 18.54 -16.79
N GLY A 53 -23.83 17.55 -17.26
CA GLY A 53 -22.70 17.79 -18.13
C GLY A 53 -21.32 17.74 -17.43
N ASP A 54 -21.28 17.72 -16.09
CA ASP A 54 -20.05 17.46 -15.35
C ASP A 54 -19.56 16.04 -15.59
N CYS A 55 -18.24 15.88 -15.63
CA CYS A 55 -17.59 14.57 -15.78
C CYS A 55 -16.72 14.28 -14.55
N LEU A 56 -17.08 13.26 -13.79
CA LEU A 56 -16.32 12.80 -12.63
C LEU A 56 -15.41 11.65 -13.05
N ILE A 57 -14.09 11.88 -12.99
CA ILE A 57 -13.09 10.84 -13.28
C ILE A 57 -12.67 10.17 -11.98
N LEU A 58 -12.84 8.84 -11.90
CA LEU A 58 -12.51 8.03 -10.75
C LEU A 58 -11.38 7.06 -11.09
N ASN A 59 -10.61 6.68 -10.06
CA ASN A 59 -9.66 5.58 -10.16
C ASN A 59 -10.33 4.29 -9.68
N ASP A 60 -10.36 3.26 -10.53
CA ASP A 60 -10.87 1.93 -10.23
C ASP A 60 -9.77 0.86 -10.17
N SER A 61 -8.51 1.29 -10.12
CA SER A 61 -7.38 0.36 -9.95
C SER A 61 -7.45 -0.34 -8.59
N ARG A 62 -7.13 -1.64 -8.59
CA ARG A 62 -7.06 -2.43 -7.35
C ARG A 62 -5.67 -2.39 -6.76
N VAL A 63 -5.60 -2.26 -5.44
CA VAL A 63 -4.35 -2.35 -4.69
C VAL A 63 -3.99 -3.83 -4.54
N LEU A 64 -2.78 -4.21 -4.95
CA LEU A 64 -2.27 -5.56 -4.75
C LEU A 64 -1.85 -5.77 -3.29
N PRO A 65 -2.00 -6.99 -2.72
CA PRO A 65 -1.44 -7.36 -1.43
C PRO A 65 0.09 -7.51 -1.55
N ALA A 66 0.75 -6.39 -1.81
CA ALA A 66 2.14 -6.32 -2.25
C ALA A 66 3.18 -6.50 -1.12
N ARG A 67 2.73 -6.63 0.15
CA ARG A 67 3.61 -6.81 1.31
C ARG A 67 3.75 -8.27 1.66
N LEU A 68 4.94 -8.84 1.45
CA LEU A 68 5.27 -10.22 1.76
C LEU A 68 6.08 -10.28 3.06
N LEU A 69 5.60 -11.08 4.02
CA LEU A 69 6.29 -11.39 5.26
C LEU A 69 6.88 -12.80 5.18
N GLY A 70 8.15 -12.94 5.45
CA GLY A 70 8.84 -14.21 5.29
C GLY A 70 10.10 -14.33 6.14
N GLN A 71 10.96 -15.26 5.74
CA GLN A 71 12.20 -15.58 6.42
C GLN A 71 13.38 -15.59 5.45
N ARG A 72 14.53 -15.19 5.95
CA ARG A 72 15.82 -15.30 5.22
C ARG A 72 16.39 -16.70 5.39
N LEU A 73 16.87 -17.28 4.30
CA LEU A 73 17.51 -18.59 4.33
C LEU A 73 19.07 -18.43 4.35
N PRO A 74 19.80 -19.34 5.03
CA PRO A 74 19.34 -20.44 5.86
C PRO A 74 19.01 -20.05 7.31
N GLY A 75 19.24 -18.85 7.74
CA GLY A 75 19.23 -18.46 9.17
C GLY A 75 17.85 -18.21 9.80
N GLY A 76 16.74 -18.29 9.06
CA GLY A 76 15.35 -18.12 9.57
C GLY A 76 15.01 -16.73 10.11
N GLY A 77 15.86 -15.72 9.90
CA GLY A 77 15.58 -14.36 10.36
C GLY A 77 14.43 -13.71 9.60
N ALA A 78 13.46 -13.12 10.31
CA ALA A 78 12.32 -12.46 9.70
C ALA A 78 12.72 -11.42 8.65
N CYS A 79 11.93 -11.33 7.59
CA CYS A 79 12.07 -10.33 6.54
C CYS A 79 10.72 -9.87 6.01
N GLU A 80 10.74 -8.67 5.46
CA GLU A 80 9.62 -8.05 4.75
C GLU A 80 10.09 -7.62 3.37
N VAL A 81 9.28 -7.90 2.36
CA VAL A 81 9.48 -7.47 0.97
C VAL A 81 8.21 -6.77 0.52
N LEU A 82 8.32 -5.52 0.10
CA LEU A 82 7.23 -4.75 -0.48
C LEU A 82 7.50 -4.58 -1.98
N LEU A 83 6.62 -5.14 -2.79
CA LEU A 83 6.69 -5.04 -4.25
C LEU A 83 6.37 -3.60 -4.69
N LEU A 84 7.18 -3.03 -5.58
CA LEU A 84 7.00 -1.70 -6.12
C LEU A 84 6.75 -1.72 -7.64
N ILE A 85 7.66 -2.29 -8.40
CA ILE A 85 7.64 -2.26 -9.87
C ILE A 85 7.95 -3.65 -10.40
N ASP A 86 7.06 -4.17 -11.24
CA ASP A 86 7.34 -5.37 -12.02
C ASP A 86 8.38 -5.07 -13.10
N ARG A 87 9.49 -5.79 -13.08
CA ARG A 87 10.60 -5.67 -14.06
C ARG A 87 10.59 -6.80 -15.09
N GLY A 88 9.58 -7.66 -15.06
CA GLY A 88 9.48 -8.84 -15.92
C GLY A 88 10.34 -10.00 -15.43
N GLU A 89 10.23 -11.15 -16.12
CA GLU A 89 11.03 -12.36 -15.85
C GLU A 89 11.04 -12.78 -14.37
N LYS A 90 9.87 -12.74 -13.72
CA LYS A 90 9.69 -13.04 -12.28
C LYS A 90 10.51 -12.12 -11.36
N THR A 91 10.94 -10.94 -11.83
CA THR A 91 11.78 -10.00 -11.08
C THR A 91 11.01 -8.72 -10.75
N TRP A 92 11.05 -8.32 -9.50
CA TRP A 92 10.43 -7.10 -8.99
C TRP A 92 11.46 -6.19 -8.35
N GLU A 93 11.25 -4.89 -8.51
CA GLU A 93 11.89 -3.90 -7.67
C GLU A 93 11.10 -3.79 -6.37
N CYS A 94 11.81 -3.87 -5.23
CA CYS A 94 11.19 -4.01 -3.92
C CYS A 94 11.85 -3.12 -2.88
N LEU A 95 11.07 -2.61 -1.92
CA LEU A 95 11.58 -2.23 -0.62
C LEU A 95 11.72 -3.47 0.26
N VAL A 96 12.76 -3.50 1.10
CA VAL A 96 13.01 -4.66 1.96
C VAL A 96 13.39 -4.27 3.38
N ARG A 97 13.01 -5.10 4.35
CA ARG A 97 13.41 -4.99 5.77
C ARG A 97 13.84 -6.36 6.32
N PRO A 98 14.95 -6.41 7.08
CA PRO A 98 15.94 -5.38 7.35
C PRO A 98 16.94 -5.25 6.18
N GLY A 99 17.12 -4.03 5.63
CA GLY A 99 17.94 -3.78 4.43
C GLY A 99 19.38 -4.26 4.54
N ARG A 100 19.99 -4.17 5.75
CA ARG A 100 21.39 -4.59 6.00
C ARG A 100 21.66 -6.08 5.73
N HIS A 101 20.64 -6.93 5.81
CA HIS A 101 20.75 -8.38 5.62
C HIS A 101 20.23 -8.85 4.26
N MET A 102 19.66 -7.94 3.47
CA MET A 102 19.08 -8.19 2.15
C MET A 102 20.07 -7.74 1.07
N ARG A 103 21.24 -8.42 1.03
CA ARG A 103 22.32 -8.18 0.05
C ARG A 103 22.13 -9.11 -1.16
N GLU A 104 22.85 -8.86 -2.22
CA GLU A 104 22.90 -9.74 -3.39
C GLU A 104 23.21 -11.18 -2.99
N GLY A 105 22.45 -12.14 -3.53
CA GLY A 105 22.51 -13.56 -3.18
C GLY A 105 21.70 -13.95 -1.93
N ALA A 106 21.08 -13.00 -1.22
CA ALA A 106 20.21 -13.33 -0.10
C ALA A 106 18.98 -14.11 -0.58
N LYS A 107 18.73 -15.28 0.01
CA LYS A 107 17.58 -16.14 -0.28
C LYS A 107 16.49 -15.96 0.75
N LEU A 108 15.26 -15.96 0.28
CA LEU A 108 14.05 -15.67 1.04
C LEU A 108 13.03 -16.78 0.83
N SER A 109 12.18 -16.97 1.84
CA SER A 109 11.08 -17.93 1.80
C SER A 109 9.84 -17.33 2.44
N PHE A 110 8.69 -17.53 1.80
CA PHE A 110 7.38 -17.06 2.23
C PHE A 110 6.41 -18.25 2.23
N GLY A 111 5.37 -18.21 3.08
CA GLY A 111 4.34 -19.23 3.11
C GLY A 111 4.88 -20.65 3.33
N ASN A 112 5.81 -20.82 4.26
CA ASN A 112 6.45 -22.14 4.54
C ASN A 112 7.14 -22.77 3.30
N GLY A 113 7.62 -21.95 2.36
CA GLY A 113 8.33 -22.41 1.17
C GLY A 113 7.50 -22.43 -0.11
N GLU A 114 6.23 -22.02 -0.04
CA GLU A 114 5.36 -21.92 -1.20
C GLU A 114 5.88 -20.89 -2.23
N LEU A 115 6.50 -19.81 -1.75
CA LEU A 115 7.16 -18.81 -2.57
C LEU A 115 8.58 -18.61 -2.07
N THR A 116 9.55 -18.76 -2.96
CA THR A 116 10.95 -18.44 -2.66
C THR A 116 11.44 -17.28 -3.53
N ALA A 117 12.50 -16.62 -3.09
CA ALA A 117 13.07 -15.51 -3.83
C ALA A 117 14.57 -15.33 -3.54
N GLU A 118 15.24 -14.61 -4.44
CA GLU A 118 16.63 -14.21 -4.31
C GLU A 118 16.81 -12.74 -4.61
N VAL A 119 17.53 -12.03 -3.77
CA VAL A 119 17.97 -10.67 -4.06
C VAL A 119 19.07 -10.72 -5.12
N THR A 120 18.75 -10.24 -6.33
CA THR A 120 19.69 -10.29 -7.46
C THR A 120 20.55 -9.03 -7.56
N LYS A 121 20.05 -7.89 -7.04
CA LYS A 121 20.80 -6.62 -7.08
C LYS A 121 20.36 -5.67 -5.99
N VAL A 122 21.30 -4.87 -5.49
CA VAL A 122 21.05 -3.69 -4.64
C VAL A 122 21.10 -2.44 -5.51
N LEU A 123 20.03 -1.65 -5.53
CA LEU A 123 19.93 -0.43 -6.32
C LEU A 123 20.49 0.79 -5.56
N PRO A 124 20.91 1.86 -6.26
CA PRO A 124 21.51 3.05 -5.63
C PRO A 124 20.59 3.78 -4.65
N ASP A 125 19.29 3.72 -4.85
CA ASP A 125 18.25 4.30 -4.00
C ASP A 125 17.93 3.47 -2.76
N GLY A 126 18.58 2.30 -2.63
CA GLY A 126 18.36 1.38 -1.52
C GLY A 126 17.30 0.30 -1.80
N ASN A 127 16.59 0.35 -2.92
CA ASN A 127 15.70 -0.71 -3.37
C ASN A 127 16.48 -1.98 -3.75
N ARG A 128 15.76 -3.07 -3.93
CA ARG A 128 16.33 -4.37 -4.35
C ARG A 128 15.63 -4.87 -5.59
N LEU A 129 16.39 -5.47 -6.51
CA LEU A 129 15.81 -6.38 -7.48
C LEU A 129 15.72 -7.76 -6.83
N VAL A 130 14.51 -8.30 -6.77
CA VAL A 130 14.20 -9.58 -6.17
C VAL A 130 13.58 -10.47 -7.23
N ARG A 131 14.23 -11.59 -7.52
CA ARG A 131 13.68 -12.60 -8.43
C ARG A 131 12.95 -13.64 -7.61
N PHE A 132 11.69 -13.84 -7.94
CA PHE A 132 10.84 -14.84 -7.30
C PHE A 132 10.87 -16.16 -8.05
N ASP A 133 10.80 -17.25 -7.32
CA ASP A 133 10.69 -18.60 -7.87
C ASP A 133 9.38 -19.22 -7.39
N TYR A 134 8.50 -19.48 -8.34
CA TYR A 134 7.13 -19.98 -8.13
C TYR A 134 6.62 -20.70 -9.37
N GLU A 135 5.61 -21.55 -9.15
CA GLU A 135 4.80 -22.15 -10.20
C GLU A 135 3.41 -21.51 -10.22
N GLY A 136 2.76 -21.49 -11.38
CA GLY A 136 1.41 -20.92 -11.53
C GLY A 136 1.37 -19.40 -11.70
N ILE A 137 0.31 -18.79 -11.18
CA ILE A 137 -0.01 -17.36 -11.37
C ILE A 137 0.43 -16.59 -10.13
N PHE A 138 1.37 -15.65 -10.31
CA PHE A 138 1.96 -14.89 -9.21
C PHE A 138 0.92 -14.09 -8.41
N LEU A 139 -0.09 -13.53 -9.08
CA LEU A 139 -1.13 -12.76 -8.42
C LEU A 139 -1.96 -13.60 -7.44
N GLU A 140 -2.26 -14.86 -7.79
CA GLU A 140 -2.96 -15.80 -6.89
C GLU A 140 -2.13 -16.10 -5.65
N ILE A 141 -0.81 -16.27 -5.81
CA ILE A 141 0.13 -16.44 -4.70
C ILE A 141 0.15 -15.19 -3.80
N LEU A 142 0.13 -14.00 -4.40
CA LEU A 142 0.07 -12.75 -3.65
C LEU A 142 -1.25 -12.60 -2.89
N GLU A 143 -2.38 -12.99 -3.45
CA GLU A 143 -3.68 -12.97 -2.77
C GLU A 143 -3.68 -13.87 -1.52
N HIS A 144 -2.95 -14.99 -1.58
CA HIS A 144 -2.83 -15.93 -0.47
C HIS A 144 -1.81 -15.49 0.59
N LEU A 145 -0.61 -15.09 0.17
CA LEU A 145 0.52 -14.81 1.06
C LEU A 145 0.72 -13.34 1.42
N GLY A 146 0.25 -12.46 0.55
CA GLY A 146 0.48 -11.02 0.65
C GLY A 146 -0.45 -10.35 1.65
N LYS A 147 0.03 -9.24 2.18
CA LYS A 147 -0.76 -8.31 3.01
C LYS A 147 -0.94 -6.98 2.29
N MET A 148 -2.07 -6.32 2.54
CA MET A 148 -2.29 -4.97 2.04
C MET A 148 -1.24 -4.00 2.61
N PRO A 149 -0.61 -3.17 1.76
CA PRO A 149 0.43 -2.24 2.18
C PRO A 149 -0.18 -0.99 2.84
N LEU A 150 -0.83 -1.16 3.98
CA LEU A 150 -1.42 -0.04 4.72
C LEU A 150 -0.36 0.99 5.11
N PRO A 151 -0.71 2.29 5.14
CA PRO A 151 0.16 3.33 5.66
C PRO A 151 0.58 3.06 7.11
N PRO A 152 1.79 3.50 7.53
CA PRO A 152 2.34 3.15 8.84
C PRO A 152 1.57 3.73 10.03
N TYR A 153 0.70 4.72 9.80
CA TYR A 153 -0.16 5.29 10.84
C TYR A 153 -1.45 4.46 11.08
N ILE A 154 -1.77 3.49 10.22
CA ILE A 154 -2.80 2.49 10.45
C ILE A 154 -2.17 1.33 11.20
N LYS A 155 -2.56 1.14 12.45
CA LYS A 155 -2.03 0.11 13.37
C LYS A 155 -2.95 -1.11 13.47
N GLU A 156 -4.23 -0.92 13.15
CA GLU A 156 -5.24 -2.00 13.16
C GLU A 156 -5.04 -2.93 11.96
N GLU A 157 -5.19 -4.24 12.20
CA GLU A 157 -5.15 -5.23 11.15
C GLU A 157 -6.45 -5.20 10.33
N LEU A 158 -6.32 -5.15 9.02
CA LEU A 158 -7.46 -5.12 8.11
C LEU A 158 -8.14 -6.50 8.10
N GLN A 159 -9.40 -6.55 8.57
CA GLN A 159 -10.18 -7.79 8.63
C GLN A 159 -10.72 -8.20 7.26
N ASP A 160 -11.05 -7.23 6.43
CA ASP A 160 -11.55 -7.42 5.07
C ASP A 160 -10.72 -6.58 4.10
N GLN A 161 -9.95 -7.25 3.24
CA GLN A 161 -9.05 -6.59 2.27
C GLN A 161 -9.81 -5.75 1.23
N GLU A 162 -11.07 -6.09 0.92
CA GLU A 162 -11.92 -5.30 0.02
C GLU A 162 -12.20 -3.89 0.56
N ARG A 163 -12.16 -3.71 1.86
CA ARG A 163 -12.36 -2.40 2.50
C ARG A 163 -11.26 -1.39 2.19
N TYR A 164 -10.12 -1.86 1.70
CA TYR A 164 -8.99 -1.01 1.30
C TYR A 164 -8.96 -0.73 -0.22
N GLN A 165 -9.84 -1.33 -0.97
CA GLN A 165 -9.96 -1.09 -2.42
C GLN A 165 -10.69 0.21 -2.73
#